data_d896657189b35148065140f456855ad8
#
_entry.id   d896657189b35148065140f456855ad8
#
_cell.length_a   1.000
_cell.length_b   1.000
_cell.length_c   1.000
_cell.angle_alpha   90.00
_cell.angle_beta   90.00
_cell.angle_gamma   90.00
#
_symmetry.space_group_name_H-M   'P 1'
#
loop_
_entity.id
_entity.type
_entity.pdbx_description
1 polymer ?
#
loop_
_entity_poly.entity_id
_entity_poly.type
_entity_poly.pdbx_seq_one_letter_code
_entity_poly.pdbx_strand_id
1 'polypeptide(L)' 'MRDTLLSYLRIIPAASAEMMAQGLGLSHREVQETLIQMDEDGEVIMRSGWYRISEAAKMRLGEKRDRE' A
#
# COMPACT_ATOMS: atom_id res chain seq x y z
N MET A 1 1.76 -5.96 8.71
CA MET A 1 0.63 -5.41 7.93
C MET A 1 1.09 -4.49 6.80
N ARG A 2 2.09 -3.66 7.03
CA ARG A 2 2.56 -2.73 6.01
C ARG A 2 3.02 -3.45 4.75
N ASP A 3 3.82 -4.50 4.91
CA ASP A 3 4.30 -5.27 3.77
C ASP A 3 3.16 -5.92 2.99
N THR A 4 2.13 -6.37 3.71
CA THR A 4 0.98 -6.98 3.08
C THR A 4 0.24 -5.99 2.20
N LEU A 5 0.07 -4.76 2.68
CA LEU A 5 -0.60 -3.73 1.91
C LEU A 5 0.23 -3.30 0.70
N LEU A 6 1.54 -3.19 0.87
CA LEU A 6 2.40 -2.86 -0.26
C LEU A 6 2.36 -3.93 -1.33
N SER A 7 2.36 -5.20 -0.93
CA SER A 7 2.25 -6.29 -1.89
C SER A 7 0.94 -6.24 -2.65
N TYR A 8 -0.15 -5.92 -1.95
CA TYR A 8 -1.44 -5.80 -2.58
C TYR A 8 -1.42 -4.70 -3.64
N LEU A 9 -0.85 -3.55 -3.28
CA LEU A 9 -0.85 -2.39 -4.17
C LEU A 9 0.14 -2.52 -5.32
N ARG A 10 1.08 -3.45 -5.23
CA ARG A 10 1.95 -3.73 -6.37
C ARG A 10 1.21 -4.48 -7.47
N ILE A 11 0.20 -5.24 -7.10
CA ILE A 11 -0.59 -6.03 -8.04
C ILE A 11 -1.82 -5.26 -8.48
N ILE A 12 -2.49 -4.61 -7.55
CA ILE A 12 -3.70 -3.83 -7.82
C ILE A 12 -3.32 -2.36 -7.90
N PRO A 13 -3.45 -1.71 -9.06
CA PRO A 13 -2.93 -0.34 -9.25
C PRO A 13 -3.50 0.69 -8.27
N ALA A 14 -4.74 0.51 -7.85
CA ALA A 14 -5.36 1.43 -6.89
C ALA A 14 -6.44 0.70 -6.14
N ALA A 15 -6.55 0.98 -4.85
CA ALA A 15 -7.55 0.32 -4.01
C ALA A 15 -7.90 1.22 -2.84
N SER A 16 -9.12 1.11 -2.37
CA SER A 16 -9.56 1.80 -1.16
C SER A 16 -9.18 0.96 0.06
N ALA A 17 -9.23 1.60 1.23
CA ALA A 17 -8.98 0.87 2.47
C ALA A 17 -9.97 -0.27 2.64
N GLU A 18 -11.21 -0.04 2.25
CA GLU A 18 -12.25 -1.06 2.36
C GLU A 18 -11.95 -2.25 1.46
N MET A 19 -11.52 -1.99 0.24
CA MET A 19 -11.17 -3.07 -0.69
C MET A 19 -10.03 -3.92 -0.13
N MET A 20 -9.02 -3.28 0.41
CA MET A 20 -7.88 -4.01 0.96
C MET A 20 -8.27 -4.80 2.20
N ALA A 21 -9.10 -4.21 3.06
CA ALA A 21 -9.54 -4.92 4.26
C ALA A 21 -10.34 -6.16 3.89
N GLN A 22 -11.26 -6.04 2.96
CA GLN A 22 -12.07 -7.17 2.54
C GLN A 22 -11.25 -8.21 1.80
N GLY A 23 -10.41 -7.76 0.89
CA GLY A 23 -9.62 -8.68 0.09
C GLY A 23 -8.58 -9.46 0.89
N LEU A 24 -8.07 -8.85 1.95
CA LEU A 24 -7.03 -9.47 2.77
C LEU A 24 -7.57 -10.06 4.07
N GLY A 25 -8.86 -9.91 4.33
CA GLY A 25 -9.44 -10.43 5.56
C GLY A 25 -8.97 -9.69 6.79
N LEU A 26 -8.73 -8.39 6.67
CA LEU A 26 -8.22 -7.57 7.77
C LEU A 26 -9.29 -6.59 8.24
N SER A 27 -9.08 -6.04 9.43
CA SER A 27 -9.95 -5.03 9.99
C SER A 27 -9.82 -3.75 9.18
N HIS A 28 -10.97 -3.17 8.78
CA HIS A 28 -10.97 -1.91 8.04
C HIS A 28 -10.25 -0.82 8.82
N ARG A 29 -10.47 -0.77 10.13
CA ARG A 29 -9.86 0.24 10.97
C ARG A 29 -8.35 0.11 10.98
N GLU A 30 -7.85 -1.12 11.15
CA GLU A 30 -6.42 -1.35 11.18
C GLU A 30 -5.77 -1.02 9.84
N VAL A 31 -6.43 -1.41 8.75
CA VAL A 31 -5.92 -1.10 7.42
C VAL A 31 -5.86 0.41 7.22
N GLN A 32 -6.92 1.11 7.61
CA GLN A 32 -6.98 2.55 7.44
C GLN A 32 -5.89 3.26 8.23
N GLU A 33 -5.70 2.86 9.48
CA GLU A 33 -4.67 3.46 10.32
C GLU A 33 -3.28 3.21 9.75
N THR A 34 -3.05 2.00 9.26
CA THR A 34 -1.76 1.66 8.65
C THR A 34 -1.53 2.47 7.38
N LEU A 35 -2.57 2.63 6.56
CA LEU A 35 -2.44 3.39 5.33
C LEU A 35 -2.15 4.87 5.59
N ILE A 36 -2.75 5.43 6.64
CA ILE A 36 -2.46 6.80 7.01
C ILE A 36 -0.97 6.94 7.37
N GLN A 37 -0.47 5.98 8.12
CA GLN A 37 0.94 5.98 8.49
C GLN A 37 1.84 5.84 7.26
N MET A 38 1.46 4.95 6.35
CA MET A 38 2.23 4.74 5.13
C MET A 38 2.22 5.99 4.24
N ASP A 39 1.09 6.70 4.23
CA ASP A 39 0.99 7.94 3.47
C ASP A 39 1.93 8.99 4.05
N GLU A 40 1.99 9.08 5.37
CA GLU A 40 2.90 10.02 6.03
C GLU A 40 4.35 9.66 5.75
N ASP A 41 4.64 8.38 5.63
CA ASP A 41 6.00 7.91 5.36
C ASP A 41 6.35 7.96 3.87
N GLY A 42 5.41 8.34 3.02
CA GLY A 42 5.67 8.46 1.60
C GLY A 42 5.66 7.13 0.86
N GLU A 43 5.09 6.10 1.44
CA GLU A 43 5.03 4.78 0.80
C GLU A 43 3.82 4.62 -0.09
N VAL A 44 2.74 5.33 0.19
CA VAL A 44 1.54 5.29 -0.64
C VAL A 44 1.06 6.71 -0.89
N ILE A 45 0.24 6.86 -1.92
CA ILE A 45 -0.38 8.14 -2.27
C ILE A 45 -1.88 7.94 -2.23
N MET A 46 -2.58 8.86 -1.55
CA MET A 46 -4.03 8.79 -1.44
C MET A 46 -4.67 9.89 -2.28
N ARG A 47 -5.66 9.51 -3.07
CA ARG A 47 -6.46 10.45 -3.86
C ARG A 47 -7.90 10.00 -3.86
N SER A 48 -8.78 10.86 -3.36
CA SER A 48 -10.22 10.63 -3.39
C SER A 48 -10.60 9.27 -2.81
N GLY A 49 -9.93 8.88 -1.72
CA GLY A 49 -10.21 7.61 -1.07
C GLY A 49 -9.52 6.41 -1.68
N TRP A 50 -8.73 6.61 -2.73
CA TRP A 50 -7.99 5.53 -3.38
C TRP A 50 -6.51 5.64 -3.02
N TYR A 51 -5.91 4.50 -2.73
CA TYR A 51 -4.49 4.43 -2.39
C TYR A 51 -3.74 3.71 -3.50
N ARG A 52 -2.53 4.17 -3.75
CA ARG A 52 -1.63 3.47 -4.67
C ARG A 52 -0.22 3.56 -4.13
N ILE A 53 0.62 2.62 -4.56
CA ILE A 53 2.01 2.62 -4.11
C ILE A 53 2.74 3.82 -4.70
N SER A 54 3.60 4.46 -3.89
CA SER A 54 4.35 5.61 -4.36
C SER A 54 5.51 5.17 -5.25
N GLU A 55 6.00 6.10 -6.07
CA GLU A 55 7.15 5.81 -6.91
C GLU A 55 8.38 5.44 -6.09
N ALA A 56 8.56 6.15 -4.97
CA ALA A 56 9.71 5.89 -4.11
C ALA A 56 9.70 4.47 -3.57
N ALA A 57 8.53 4.02 -3.08
CA ALA A 57 8.41 2.67 -2.55
C ALA A 57 8.57 1.63 -3.65
N LYS A 58 7.99 1.91 -4.81
CA LYS A 58 8.07 1.00 -5.94
C LYS A 58 9.50 0.84 -6.40
N MET A 59 10.23 1.94 -6.50
CA MET A 59 11.63 1.90 -6.93
C MET A 59 12.49 1.15 -5.92
N ARG A 60 12.24 1.38 -4.64
CA ARG A 60 12.99 0.71 -3.60
C ARG A 60 12.84 -0.81 -3.68
N LEU A 61 11.63 -1.27 -3.92
CA LEU A 61 11.36 -2.70 -4.07
C LEU A 61 12.00 -3.25 -5.35
N GLY A 62 11.96 -2.44 -6.42
CA GLY A 62 12.59 -2.85 -7.67
C GLY A 62 14.10 -2.93 -7.56
N GLU A 63 14.70 -1.98 -6.86
CA GLU A 63 16.14 -1.99 -6.67
C GLU A 63 16.61 -3.25 -5.97
N LYS A 64 15.87 -3.68 -4.99
CA LYS A 64 16.22 -4.89 -4.27
C LYS A 64 16.32 -6.09 -5.18
N ARG A 65 15.46 -6.14 -6.18
CA ARG A 65 15.46 -7.26 -7.11
C ARG A 65 16.59 -7.16 -8.11
N ASP A 66 16.89 -5.94 -8.53
CA ASP A 66 17.90 -5.72 -9.54
C ASP A 66 19.29 -6.05 -9.04
N ARG A 67 19.49 -6.03 -7.75
CA ARG A 67 20.80 -6.31 -7.18
C ARG A 67 21.12 -7.79 -7.14
N GLU A 68 20.17 -8.59 -7.43
CA GLU A 68 20.42 -10.02 -7.48
C GLU A 68 20.71 -10.46 -8.89
#